data_2c6c24a3e7e9d4c0acbafbeb3bf56656
#
_entry.id   2c6c24a3e7e9d4c0acbafbeb3bf56656
#
_cell.length_a   1.000
_cell.length_b   1.000
_cell.length_c   1.000
_cell.angle_alpha   90.00
_cell.angle_beta   90.00
_cell.angle_gamma   90.00
#
_symmetry.space_group_name_H-M   'P 1'
#
loop_
_entity.id
_entity.type
_entity.pdbx_description
1 polymer ?
#
loop_
_entity_poly.entity_id
_entity_poly.type
_entity_poly.pdbx_seq_one_letter_code
_entity_poly.pdbx_strand_id
1 'polypeptide(L)'
;GFYSVNRYSAIMSRGERVIAVSNCIRDYILDHYPSTPPDHIRIIPNAISPDQYHPAYSPSREWLMGWFMSYPELKGKFTLCLPGRITRLKGHLDLIPVVRQLLEQGIPAHAVIVGEAKKGKEEYKNEVLRAIERSGVSQSFTWTGHRQDLREILSTCSVTLSLTKSPEAFGKSTLEALALGKPVAGYAHGGVKEQLDAFLPEGNVAVGD
;
A
#
# COMPACT_ATOMS: atom_id res chain seq x y z
N GLY A 1 -15.01 1.37 0.31
CA GLY A 1 -15.55 2.70 0.26
C GLY A 1 -15.17 3.48 1.48
N PHE A 2 -14.93 4.76 1.29
CA PHE A 2 -14.96 5.68 2.39
C PHE A 2 -16.27 5.43 3.13
N TYR A 3 -16.13 4.98 4.26
CA TYR A 3 -16.98 4.79 5.40
C TYR A 3 -18.38 5.36 5.22
N SER A 4 -19.40 4.57 5.48
CA SER A 4 -20.75 5.08 5.57
C SER A 4 -20.75 6.34 6.44
N VAL A 5 -21.29 7.43 5.92
CA VAL A 5 -21.56 8.64 6.69
C VAL A 5 -22.40 8.23 7.88
N ASN A 6 -21.81 8.23 9.05
CA ASN A 6 -22.51 7.85 10.26
C ASN A 6 -22.37 8.95 11.32
N ARG A 7 -23.27 8.95 12.29
CA ARG A 7 -23.29 9.94 13.38
C ARG A 7 -21.96 9.95 14.18
N TYR A 8 -21.30 8.81 14.29
CA TYR A 8 -20.02 8.70 14.99
C TYR A 8 -18.90 9.44 14.25
N SER A 9 -18.78 9.23 12.95
CA SER A 9 -17.79 9.94 12.13
C SER A 9 -18.08 11.46 12.06
N ALA A 10 -19.36 11.87 12.11
CA ALA A 10 -19.75 13.28 12.14
C ALA A 10 -19.22 14.05 13.37
N ILE A 11 -18.94 13.38 14.48
CA ILE A 11 -18.35 14.01 15.67
C ILE A 11 -16.94 14.55 15.35
N MET A 12 -16.18 13.84 14.53
CA MET A 12 -14.81 14.22 14.16
C MET A 12 -14.77 15.51 13.33
N SER A 13 -15.86 15.87 12.67
CA SER A 13 -15.99 17.08 11.85
C SER A 13 -16.53 18.31 12.62
N ARG A 14 -16.85 18.18 13.91
CA ARG A 14 -17.46 19.22 14.75
C ARG A 14 -16.48 19.95 15.65
N GLY A 15 -15.20 19.64 15.55
CA GLY A 15 -14.17 20.33 16.33
C GLY A 15 -14.00 21.79 15.91
N GLU A 16 -13.42 22.60 16.80
CA GLU A 16 -13.03 23.98 16.51
C GLU A 16 -11.99 24.04 15.37
N ARG A 17 -11.19 22.99 15.25
CA ARG A 17 -10.31 22.72 14.11
C ARG A 17 -10.43 21.23 13.72
N VAL A 18 -10.46 20.98 12.43
CA VAL A 18 -10.54 19.63 11.85
C VAL A 18 -9.28 19.38 11.03
N ILE A 19 -8.54 18.33 11.36
CA ILE A 19 -7.33 17.97 10.62
C ILE A 19 -7.68 16.96 9.54
N ALA A 20 -7.38 17.28 8.29
CA ALA A 20 -7.41 16.37 7.16
C ALA A 20 -5.97 15.97 6.78
N VAL A 21 -5.74 14.66 6.58
CA VAL A 21 -4.39 14.15 6.25
C VAL A 21 -4.04 14.26 4.77
N SER A 22 -5.00 14.69 3.93
CA SER A 22 -4.85 14.87 2.48
C SER A 22 -5.95 15.80 1.95
N ASN A 23 -5.81 16.29 0.72
CA ASN A 23 -6.86 17.01 0.03
C ASN A 23 -8.10 16.12 -0.18
N CYS A 24 -7.89 14.86 -0.53
CA CYS A 24 -8.97 13.88 -0.68
C CYS A 24 -9.84 13.77 0.60
N ILE A 25 -9.22 13.81 1.78
CA ILE A 25 -9.96 13.78 3.05
C ILE A 25 -10.64 15.13 3.32
N ARG A 26 -10.01 16.25 3.00
CA ARG A 26 -10.68 17.56 3.09
C ARG A 26 -11.95 17.58 2.25
N ASP A 27 -11.84 17.17 0.98
CA ASP A 27 -12.96 17.19 0.04
C ASP A 27 -14.06 16.21 0.48
N TYR A 28 -13.67 15.03 0.95
CA TYR A 28 -14.62 14.08 1.57
C TYR A 28 -15.39 14.71 2.76
N ILE A 29 -14.69 15.44 3.62
CA ILE A 29 -15.34 16.11 4.77
C ILE A 29 -16.33 17.15 4.29
N LEU A 30 -15.97 17.99 3.31
CA LEU A 30 -16.85 19.01 2.77
C LEU A 30 -18.09 18.42 2.10
N ASP A 31 -17.92 17.33 1.37
CA ASP A 31 -19.04 16.67 0.66
C ASP A 31 -20.01 15.96 1.59
N HIS A 32 -19.50 15.35 2.66
CA HIS A 32 -20.32 14.47 3.52
C HIS A 32 -20.75 15.11 4.84
N TYR A 33 -20.08 16.19 5.25
CA TYR A 33 -20.34 16.93 6.48
C TYR A 33 -20.45 18.43 6.19
N PRO A 34 -21.48 18.87 5.46
CA PRO A 34 -21.61 20.25 4.96
C PRO A 34 -21.75 21.30 6.07
N SER A 35 -22.01 20.86 7.31
CA SER A 35 -22.01 21.74 8.48
C SER A 35 -20.60 22.12 8.97
N THR A 36 -19.56 21.51 8.43
CA THR A 36 -18.17 21.82 8.79
C THR A 36 -17.71 23.05 7.99
N PRO A 37 -17.38 24.18 8.64
CA PRO A 37 -16.89 25.35 7.90
C PRO A 37 -15.56 25.03 7.22
N PRO A 38 -15.38 25.39 5.94
CA PRO A 38 -14.13 25.10 5.20
C PRO A 38 -12.87 25.69 5.86
N ASP A 39 -13.01 26.84 6.48
CA ASP A 39 -11.93 27.53 7.20
C ASP A 39 -11.55 26.86 8.53
N HIS A 40 -12.35 25.92 9.04
CA HIS A 40 -11.99 25.10 10.18
C HIS A 40 -11.08 23.92 9.79
N ILE A 41 -11.06 23.52 8.51
CA ILE A 41 -10.28 22.39 8.06
C ILE A 41 -8.82 22.82 7.82
N ARG A 42 -7.89 22.07 8.38
CA ARG A 42 -6.43 22.19 8.13
C ARG A 42 -5.90 20.90 7.54
N ILE A 43 -5.18 21.00 6.44
CA ILE A 43 -4.49 19.85 5.86
C ILE A 43 -3.15 19.73 6.56
N ILE A 44 -2.97 18.62 7.29
CA ILE A 44 -1.72 18.25 7.96
C ILE A 44 -1.41 16.81 7.56
N PRO A 45 -0.58 16.60 6.53
CA PRO A 45 -0.21 15.26 6.08
C PRO A 45 0.49 14.47 7.18
N ASN A 46 0.35 13.16 7.15
CA ASN A 46 1.20 12.30 7.97
C ASN A 46 2.67 12.47 7.56
N ALA A 47 3.55 12.33 8.52
CA ALA A 47 4.99 12.43 8.32
C ALA A 47 5.69 11.11 8.62
N ILE A 48 6.90 11.00 8.11
CA ILE A 48 7.88 9.96 8.45
C ILE A 48 9.15 10.62 8.95
N SER A 49 9.99 9.89 9.68
CA SER A 49 11.28 10.39 10.13
C SER A 49 12.29 10.34 8.96
N PRO A 50 12.85 11.48 8.51
CA PRO A 50 13.87 11.48 7.45
C PRO A 50 15.13 10.70 7.81
N ASP A 51 15.46 10.59 9.11
CA ASP A 51 16.61 9.82 9.58
C ASP A 51 16.40 8.31 9.43
N GLN A 52 15.15 7.88 9.39
CA GLN A 52 14.78 6.46 9.26
C GLN A 52 14.44 6.06 7.82
N TYR A 53 13.91 6.99 7.03
CA TYR A 53 13.47 6.76 5.66
C TYR A 53 14.17 7.76 4.73
N HIS A 54 15.19 7.29 4.04
CA HIS A 54 15.96 8.08 3.07
C HIS A 54 16.56 7.16 1.99
N PRO A 55 16.90 7.66 0.79
CA PRO A 55 17.34 6.82 -0.32
C PRO A 55 18.65 6.05 -0.07
N ALA A 56 19.48 6.52 0.85
CA ALA A 56 20.73 5.83 1.21
C ALA A 56 20.53 4.78 2.33
N TYR A 57 19.29 4.55 2.77
CA TYR A 57 19.02 3.50 3.76
C TYR A 57 19.30 2.11 3.19
N SER A 58 19.97 1.29 3.96
CA SER A 58 20.19 -0.13 3.67
C SER A 58 19.98 -0.95 4.95
N PRO A 59 19.30 -2.09 4.88
CA PRO A 59 19.20 -3.01 6.02
C PRO A 59 20.57 -3.54 6.45
N SER A 60 20.67 -3.95 7.71
CA SER A 60 21.90 -4.58 8.19
C SER A 60 22.20 -5.89 7.43
N ARG A 61 23.49 -6.27 7.42
CA ARG A 61 23.92 -7.51 6.79
C ARG A 61 23.24 -8.73 7.44
N GLU A 62 23.10 -8.71 8.75
CA GLU A 62 22.42 -9.80 9.48
C GLU A 62 20.95 -9.90 9.08
N TRP A 63 20.26 -8.76 8.96
CA TRP A 63 18.88 -8.77 8.51
C TRP A 63 18.75 -9.32 7.10
N LEU A 64 19.60 -8.88 6.16
CA LEU A 64 19.62 -9.37 4.78
C LEU A 64 19.88 -10.87 4.70
N MET A 65 20.84 -11.38 5.50
CA MET A 65 21.12 -12.82 5.58
C MET A 65 19.88 -13.57 6.08
N GLY A 66 19.27 -13.14 7.19
CA GLY A 66 18.07 -13.76 7.75
C GLY A 66 16.90 -13.72 6.77
N TRP A 67 16.71 -12.59 6.06
CA TRP A 67 15.66 -12.42 5.06
C TRP A 67 15.81 -13.45 3.93
N PHE A 68 16.96 -13.52 3.30
CA PHE A 68 17.21 -14.47 2.20
C PHE A 68 17.43 -15.93 2.64
N MET A 69 17.64 -16.19 3.92
CA MET A 69 17.55 -17.55 4.47
C MET A 69 16.09 -17.98 4.64
N SER A 70 15.22 -17.06 5.08
CA SER A 70 13.79 -17.32 5.26
C SER A 70 13.03 -17.37 3.93
N TYR A 71 13.47 -16.59 2.94
CA TYR A 71 12.81 -16.44 1.64
C TYR A 71 13.84 -16.54 0.50
N PRO A 72 14.48 -17.74 0.32
CA PRO A 72 15.53 -17.93 -0.69
C PRO A 72 15.04 -17.72 -2.12
N GLU A 73 13.74 -17.92 -2.36
CA GLU A 73 13.09 -17.73 -3.66
C GLU A 73 13.10 -16.27 -4.15
N LEU A 74 13.36 -15.31 -3.26
CA LEU A 74 13.41 -13.87 -3.62
C LEU A 74 14.75 -13.44 -4.21
N LYS A 75 15.79 -14.27 -4.09
CA LYS A 75 17.13 -13.92 -4.60
C LYS A 75 17.13 -13.75 -6.11
N GLY A 76 17.58 -12.58 -6.57
CA GLY A 76 17.68 -12.27 -8.00
C GLY A 76 16.34 -12.07 -8.71
N LYS A 77 15.24 -11.94 -7.97
CA LYS A 77 13.91 -11.70 -8.54
C LYS A 77 13.61 -10.20 -8.64
N PHE A 78 12.75 -9.86 -9.60
CA PHE A 78 12.05 -8.58 -9.64
C PHE A 78 10.89 -8.65 -8.66
N THR A 79 11.04 -8.04 -7.49
CA THR A 79 10.11 -8.21 -6.38
C THR A 79 9.08 -7.08 -6.33
N LEU A 80 7.79 -7.47 -6.29
CA LEU A 80 6.65 -6.56 -6.13
C LEU A 80 6.14 -6.66 -4.69
N CYS A 81 6.30 -5.60 -3.90
CA CYS A 81 5.82 -5.57 -2.52
C CYS A 81 4.39 -5.02 -2.46
N LEU A 82 3.46 -5.78 -1.89
CA LEU A 82 2.10 -5.31 -1.60
C LEU A 82 1.89 -5.28 -0.08
N PRO A 83 2.16 -4.15 0.59
CA PRO A 83 1.99 -4.03 2.03
C PRO A 83 0.56 -3.65 2.40
N GLY A 84 0.06 -4.22 3.48
CA GLY A 84 -1.23 -3.85 4.05
C GLY A 84 -2.05 -5.02 4.55
N ARG A 85 -3.15 -4.69 5.24
CA ARG A 85 -4.08 -5.72 5.73
C ARG A 85 -4.72 -6.48 4.57
N ILE A 86 -4.88 -7.78 4.75
CA ILE A 86 -5.53 -8.63 3.76
C ILE A 86 -7.04 -8.37 3.79
N THR A 87 -7.49 -7.52 2.87
CA THR A 87 -8.91 -7.15 2.70
C THR A 87 -9.23 -6.97 1.23
N ARG A 88 -10.51 -7.13 0.85
CA ARG A 88 -10.96 -6.91 -0.56
C ARG A 88 -10.58 -5.53 -1.10
N LEU A 89 -10.51 -4.53 -0.22
CA LEU A 89 -10.14 -3.17 -0.61
C LEU A 89 -8.67 -3.03 -1.04
N LYS A 90 -7.77 -3.92 -0.60
CA LYS A 90 -6.34 -3.80 -0.86
C LYS A 90 -5.88 -4.43 -2.19
N GLY A 91 -6.81 -4.98 -3.00
CA GLY A 91 -6.55 -5.37 -4.38
C GLY A 91 -5.62 -6.57 -4.58
N HIS A 92 -5.50 -7.49 -3.59
CA HIS A 92 -4.59 -8.63 -3.68
C HIS A 92 -4.85 -9.54 -4.90
N LEU A 93 -6.11 -9.62 -5.37
CA LEU A 93 -6.44 -10.40 -6.56
C LEU A 93 -5.88 -9.78 -7.84
N ASP A 94 -5.74 -8.45 -7.88
CA ASP A 94 -5.22 -7.73 -9.04
C ASP A 94 -3.70 -7.95 -9.22
N LEU A 95 -3.01 -8.36 -8.15
CA LEU A 95 -1.59 -8.71 -8.20
C LEU A 95 -1.31 -9.97 -9.06
N ILE A 96 -2.29 -10.89 -9.15
CA ILE A 96 -2.13 -12.16 -9.87
C ILE A 96 -1.86 -11.95 -11.36
N PRO A 97 -2.72 -11.21 -12.11
CA PRO A 97 -2.46 -10.94 -13.52
C PRO A 97 -1.16 -10.14 -13.73
N VAL A 98 -0.81 -9.21 -12.85
CA VAL A 98 0.44 -8.44 -12.94
C VAL A 98 1.66 -9.38 -12.90
N VAL A 99 1.72 -10.29 -11.92
CA VAL A 99 2.83 -11.25 -11.82
C VAL A 99 2.88 -12.15 -13.05
N ARG A 100 1.73 -12.67 -13.50
CA ARG A 100 1.66 -13.52 -14.70
C ARG A 100 2.20 -12.80 -15.93
N GLN A 101 1.74 -11.59 -16.20
CA GLN A 101 2.14 -10.80 -17.36
C GLN A 101 3.64 -10.50 -17.37
N LEU A 102 4.22 -10.16 -16.20
CA LEU A 102 5.67 -9.95 -16.10
C LEU A 102 6.46 -11.22 -16.40
N LEU A 103 5.99 -12.37 -15.88
CA LEU A 103 6.62 -13.68 -16.18
C LEU A 103 6.53 -14.04 -17.66
N GLU A 104 5.39 -13.79 -18.32
CA GLU A 104 5.19 -13.98 -19.75
C GLU A 104 6.13 -13.10 -20.59
N GLN A 105 6.49 -11.93 -20.08
CA GLN A 105 7.49 -11.03 -20.68
C GLN A 105 8.94 -11.44 -20.37
N GLY A 106 9.17 -12.56 -19.68
CA GLY A 106 10.50 -13.04 -19.30
C GLY A 106 11.12 -12.34 -18.09
N ILE A 107 10.36 -11.49 -17.39
CA ILE A 107 10.81 -10.83 -16.16
C ILE A 107 10.62 -11.81 -15.00
N PRO A 108 11.67 -12.14 -14.23
CA PRO A 108 11.58 -13.10 -13.11
C PRO A 108 10.86 -12.47 -11.90
N ALA A 109 9.57 -12.12 -12.08
CA ALA A 109 8.76 -11.44 -11.10
C ALA A 109 8.40 -12.32 -9.91
N HIS A 110 8.35 -11.73 -8.71
CA HIS A 110 7.93 -12.39 -7.48
C HIS A 110 7.18 -11.41 -6.58
N ALA A 111 5.96 -11.76 -6.20
CA ALA A 111 5.14 -10.95 -5.31
C ALA A 111 5.43 -11.24 -3.84
N VAL A 112 5.64 -10.19 -3.06
CA VAL A 112 5.82 -10.24 -1.60
C VAL A 112 4.63 -9.56 -0.95
N ILE A 113 3.73 -10.35 -0.37
CA ILE A 113 2.54 -9.86 0.33
C ILE A 113 2.88 -9.71 1.82
N VAL A 114 2.86 -8.46 2.30
CA VAL A 114 3.25 -8.12 3.67
C VAL A 114 2.02 -7.66 4.45
N GLY A 115 1.51 -8.53 5.28
CA GLY A 115 0.33 -8.23 6.08
C GLY A 115 -0.49 -9.46 6.44
N GLU A 116 -1.54 -9.24 7.21
CA GLU A 116 -2.39 -10.32 7.70
C GLU A 116 -3.87 -9.96 7.64
N ALA A 117 -4.72 -10.97 7.58
CA ALA A 117 -6.15 -10.82 7.78
C ALA A 117 -6.44 -10.60 9.28
N LYS A 118 -7.45 -9.78 9.59
CA LYS A 118 -7.92 -9.68 10.97
C LYS A 118 -8.47 -11.04 11.40
N LYS A 119 -8.15 -11.46 12.63
CA LYS A 119 -8.67 -12.70 13.24
C LYS A 119 -10.20 -12.78 13.07
N GLY A 120 -10.68 -13.92 12.58
CA GLY A 120 -12.09 -14.15 12.27
C GLY A 120 -12.57 -13.53 10.94
N LYS A 121 -11.65 -13.01 10.10
CA LYS A 121 -11.95 -12.46 8.75
C LYS A 121 -10.99 -12.99 7.70
N GLU A 122 -10.63 -14.27 7.80
CA GLU A 122 -9.68 -14.94 6.92
C GLU A 122 -10.30 -15.39 5.59
N GLU A 123 -11.63 -15.28 5.42
CA GLU A 123 -12.34 -15.71 4.22
C GLU A 123 -11.72 -15.14 2.93
N TYR A 124 -11.46 -13.83 2.92
CA TYR A 124 -10.84 -13.19 1.75
C TYR A 124 -9.39 -13.64 1.53
N LYS A 125 -8.61 -13.85 2.60
CA LYS A 125 -7.26 -14.42 2.50
C LYS A 125 -7.32 -15.80 1.81
N ASN A 126 -8.24 -16.66 2.22
CA ASN A 126 -8.42 -17.99 1.64
C ASN A 126 -8.89 -17.92 0.18
N GLU A 127 -9.71 -16.93 -0.18
CA GLU A 127 -10.10 -16.68 -1.57
C GLU A 127 -8.86 -16.31 -2.43
N VAL A 128 -8.03 -15.39 -1.95
CA VAL A 128 -6.81 -14.97 -2.66
C VAL A 128 -5.83 -16.15 -2.79
N LEU A 129 -5.62 -16.95 -1.75
CA LEU A 129 -4.77 -18.14 -1.78
C LEU A 129 -5.25 -19.11 -2.87
N ARG A 130 -6.54 -19.45 -2.89
CA ARG A 130 -7.13 -20.32 -3.93
C ARG A 130 -6.99 -19.72 -5.33
N ALA A 131 -7.11 -18.41 -5.47
CA ALA A 131 -6.92 -17.76 -6.77
C ALA A 131 -5.46 -17.85 -7.24
N ILE A 132 -4.49 -17.65 -6.34
CA ILE A 132 -3.07 -17.82 -6.62
C ILE A 132 -2.76 -19.27 -7.01
N GLU A 133 -3.26 -20.27 -6.29
CA GLU A 133 -3.06 -21.68 -6.61
C GLU A 133 -3.57 -22.03 -8.01
N ARG A 134 -4.76 -21.51 -8.39
CA ARG A 134 -5.37 -21.74 -9.72
C ARG A 134 -4.68 -20.95 -10.84
N SER A 135 -3.88 -19.96 -10.51
CA SER A 135 -3.28 -19.07 -11.50
C SER A 135 -2.14 -19.71 -12.31
N GLY A 136 -1.56 -20.81 -11.83
CA GLY A 136 -0.38 -21.46 -12.40
C GLY A 136 0.95 -20.74 -12.09
N VAL A 137 0.93 -19.67 -11.31
CA VAL A 137 2.13 -18.89 -10.92
C VAL A 137 2.31 -18.81 -9.40
N SER A 138 1.77 -19.76 -8.66
CA SER A 138 1.77 -19.78 -7.19
C SER A 138 3.20 -19.75 -6.59
N GLN A 139 4.19 -20.33 -7.26
CA GLN A 139 5.60 -20.32 -6.87
C GLN A 139 6.22 -18.91 -6.90
N SER A 140 5.54 -17.93 -7.49
CA SER A 140 5.99 -16.53 -7.56
C SER A 140 5.29 -15.63 -6.55
N PHE A 141 4.79 -16.21 -5.46
CA PHE A 141 4.13 -15.49 -4.37
C PHE A 141 4.66 -15.92 -3.02
N THR A 142 5.08 -14.95 -2.21
CA THR A 142 5.51 -15.14 -0.81
C THR A 142 4.61 -14.34 0.12
N TRP A 143 4.11 -14.98 1.18
CA TRP A 143 3.35 -14.38 2.25
C TRP A 143 4.21 -14.27 3.49
N THR A 144 4.49 -13.06 3.94
CA THR A 144 5.33 -12.86 5.13
C THR A 144 4.54 -12.77 6.43
N GLY A 145 3.21 -12.65 6.33
CA GLY A 145 2.39 -12.32 7.48
C GLY A 145 2.57 -10.87 7.94
N HIS A 146 2.18 -10.60 9.19
CA HIS A 146 2.40 -9.29 9.79
C HIS A 146 3.89 -9.09 10.12
N ARG A 147 4.46 -7.95 9.71
CA ARG A 147 5.88 -7.61 9.88
C ARG A 147 6.01 -6.24 10.55
N GLN A 148 6.99 -6.11 11.44
CA GLN A 148 7.35 -4.83 12.07
C GLN A 148 8.51 -4.14 11.34
N ASP A 149 9.26 -4.87 10.53
CA ASP A 149 10.41 -4.47 9.74
C ASP A 149 10.04 -4.14 8.27
N LEU A 150 8.88 -3.48 8.09
CA LEU A 150 8.39 -3.13 6.76
C LEU A 150 9.38 -2.24 5.99
N ARG A 151 10.09 -1.33 6.67
CA ARG A 151 11.10 -0.47 6.06
C ARG A 151 12.19 -1.28 5.37
N GLU A 152 12.73 -2.27 6.06
CA GLU A 152 13.76 -3.18 5.55
C GLU A 152 13.24 -3.94 4.32
N ILE A 153 12.00 -4.45 4.39
CA ILE A 153 11.37 -5.17 3.28
C ILE A 153 11.19 -4.23 2.08
N LEU A 154 10.61 -3.05 2.28
CA LEU A 154 10.43 -2.05 1.21
C LEU A 154 11.75 -1.70 0.53
N SER A 155 12.83 -1.53 1.32
CA SER A 155 14.15 -1.17 0.80
C SER A 155 14.77 -2.27 -0.06
N THR A 156 14.38 -3.54 0.10
CA THR A 156 14.87 -4.67 -0.69
C THR A 156 14.02 -4.99 -1.91
N CYS A 157 12.79 -4.48 -1.98
CA CYS A 157 11.90 -4.74 -3.10
C CYS A 157 12.20 -3.84 -4.30
N SER A 158 11.88 -4.35 -5.50
CA SER A 158 12.06 -3.62 -6.77
C SER A 158 11.02 -2.53 -6.94
N VAL A 159 9.76 -2.81 -6.57
CA VAL A 159 8.65 -1.86 -6.64
C VAL A 159 7.66 -2.12 -5.51
N THR A 160 7.07 -1.08 -4.98
CA THR A 160 5.95 -1.16 -4.03
C THR A 160 4.64 -0.90 -4.76
N LEU A 161 3.62 -1.69 -4.43
CA LEU A 161 2.31 -1.56 -5.05
C LEU A 161 1.27 -1.04 -4.05
N SER A 162 0.40 -0.17 -4.52
CA SER A 162 -0.78 0.31 -3.80
C SER A 162 -2.05 0.08 -4.63
N LEU A 163 -2.60 -1.14 -4.56
CA LEU A 163 -3.74 -1.58 -5.38
C LEU A 163 -5.07 -1.41 -4.65
N THR A 164 -5.18 -0.41 -3.78
CA THR A 164 -6.40 -0.16 -3.00
C THR A 164 -7.54 0.25 -3.92
N LYS A 165 -8.66 -0.51 -3.93
CA LYS A 165 -9.82 -0.30 -4.82
C LYS A 165 -10.73 0.86 -4.44
N SER A 166 -10.50 1.48 -3.30
CA SER A 166 -11.18 2.71 -2.89
C SER A 166 -10.15 3.73 -2.42
N PRO A 167 -10.47 5.02 -2.54
CA PRO A 167 -9.53 6.07 -2.15
C PRO A 167 -8.97 5.84 -0.74
N GLU A 168 -7.68 5.81 -0.60
CA GLU A 168 -7.01 5.73 0.69
C GLU A 168 -6.80 7.13 1.27
N ALA A 169 -6.98 7.28 2.57
CA ALA A 169 -6.90 8.60 3.20
C ALA A 169 -5.55 9.28 2.99
N PHE A 170 -4.46 8.49 3.06
CA PHE A 170 -3.10 9.03 2.91
C PHE A 170 -2.17 8.10 2.11
N GLY A 171 -2.07 6.81 2.46
CA GLY A 171 -1.11 5.89 1.84
C GLY A 171 0.26 5.93 2.50
N LYS A 172 0.34 5.63 3.81
CA LYS A 172 1.60 5.70 4.56
C LYS A 172 2.72 4.86 3.94
N SER A 173 2.43 3.62 3.52
CA SER A 173 3.41 2.74 2.89
C SER A 173 3.93 3.26 1.53
N THR A 174 3.10 4.02 0.81
CA THR A 174 3.51 4.74 -0.40
C THR A 174 4.57 5.80 -0.06
N LEU A 175 4.31 6.64 0.94
CA LEU A 175 5.28 7.64 1.39
C LEU A 175 6.59 7.00 1.88
N GLU A 176 6.49 5.93 2.66
CA GLU A 176 7.65 5.18 3.17
C GLU A 176 8.53 4.63 2.03
N ALA A 177 7.91 4.03 1.00
CA ALA A 177 8.62 3.51 -0.16
C ALA A 177 9.27 4.64 -0.99
N LEU A 178 8.54 5.71 -1.29
CA LEU A 178 9.06 6.87 -2.03
C LEU A 178 10.24 7.51 -1.29
N ALA A 179 10.16 7.67 0.02
CA ALA A 179 11.23 8.24 0.82
C ALA A 179 12.49 7.35 0.87
N LEU A 180 12.34 6.04 0.74
CA LEU A 180 13.44 5.09 0.55
C LEU A 180 14.00 5.11 -0.88
N GLY A 181 13.51 5.99 -1.76
CA GLY A 181 13.90 6.05 -3.17
C GLY A 181 13.41 4.84 -3.98
N LYS A 182 12.37 4.16 -3.52
CA LYS A 182 11.80 3.00 -4.22
C LYS A 182 10.64 3.40 -5.13
N PRO A 183 10.57 2.86 -6.34
CA PRO A 183 9.43 3.06 -7.22
C PRO A 183 8.15 2.57 -6.56
N VAL A 184 7.07 3.29 -6.82
CA VAL A 184 5.72 2.91 -6.40
C VAL A 184 4.80 2.95 -7.62
N ALA A 185 4.00 1.90 -7.82
CA ALA A 185 2.87 1.94 -8.72
C ALA A 185 1.58 1.79 -7.91
N GLY A 186 0.60 2.62 -8.19
CA GLY A 186 -0.63 2.63 -7.41
C GLY A 186 -1.84 3.12 -8.17
N TYR A 187 -3.01 2.66 -7.78
CA TYR A 187 -4.25 3.15 -8.34
C TYR A 187 -4.43 4.64 -8.06
N ALA A 188 -4.67 5.40 -9.15
CA ALA A 188 -4.66 6.86 -9.20
C ALA A 188 -5.88 7.49 -8.50
N HIS A 189 -6.00 7.31 -7.18
CA HIS A 189 -7.04 7.94 -6.37
C HIS A 189 -6.61 8.15 -4.90
N GLY A 190 -7.33 9.01 -4.18
CA GLY A 190 -7.08 9.31 -2.77
C GLY A 190 -5.71 9.91 -2.50
N GLY A 191 -5.24 9.75 -1.28
CA GLY A 191 -3.94 10.27 -0.85
C GLY A 191 -2.75 9.61 -1.54
N VAL A 192 -2.90 8.39 -2.09
CA VAL A 192 -1.86 7.75 -2.90
C VAL A 192 -1.63 8.52 -4.19
N LYS A 193 -2.71 8.91 -4.90
CA LYS A 193 -2.60 9.74 -6.11
C LYS A 193 -1.91 11.07 -5.82
N GLU A 194 -2.27 11.74 -4.71
CA GLU A 194 -1.65 13.02 -4.34
C GLU A 194 -0.13 12.90 -4.16
N GLN A 195 0.33 11.80 -3.56
CA GLN A 195 1.75 11.53 -3.38
C GLN A 195 2.44 11.20 -4.71
N LEU A 196 1.82 10.33 -5.53
CA LEU A 196 2.37 9.98 -6.84
C LEU A 196 2.42 11.19 -7.76
N ASP A 197 1.37 12.00 -7.84
CA ASP A 197 1.38 13.24 -8.64
C ASP A 197 2.54 14.18 -8.25
N ALA A 198 2.90 14.20 -6.96
CA ALA A 198 3.95 15.08 -6.45
C ALA A 198 5.37 14.52 -6.64
N PHE A 199 5.57 13.20 -6.57
CA PHE A 199 6.91 12.61 -6.46
C PHE A 199 7.23 11.58 -7.56
N LEU A 200 6.24 10.92 -8.15
CA LEU A 200 6.41 9.87 -9.17
C LEU A 200 5.15 9.76 -10.04
N PRO A 201 4.86 10.76 -10.88
CA PRO A 201 3.61 10.80 -11.67
C PRO A 201 3.36 9.57 -12.55
N GLU A 202 4.44 8.96 -13.09
CA GLU A 202 4.40 7.73 -13.88
C GLU A 202 3.96 6.50 -13.10
N GLY A 203 3.98 6.55 -11.77
CA GLY A 203 3.46 5.50 -10.90
C GLY A 203 1.94 5.44 -10.79
N ASN A 204 1.24 6.45 -11.32
CA ASN A 204 -0.22 6.46 -11.32
C ASN A 204 -0.78 5.51 -12.37
N VAL A 205 -1.65 4.61 -11.94
CA VAL A 205 -2.33 3.62 -12.80
C VAL A 205 -3.84 3.77 -12.62
N ALA A 206 -4.60 3.64 -13.71
CA ALA A 206 -6.06 3.65 -13.62
C ALA A 206 -6.55 2.43 -12.80
N VAL A 207 -7.65 2.60 -12.07
CA VAL A 207 -8.19 1.51 -11.24
C VAL A 207 -8.64 0.36 -12.14
N GLY A 208 -8.02 -0.80 -11.99
CA GLY A 208 -8.34 -2.02 -12.74
C GLY A 208 -7.62 -2.16 -14.08
N ASP A 209 -6.65 -1.28 -14.35
CA ASP A 209 -5.78 -1.37 -15.53
C ASP A 209 -4.53 -2.21 -15.24
#